data_8e66654eefc8b74e1e3f15cb227ca9b7
#
_entry.id   8e66654eefc8b74e1e3f15cb227ca9b7
#
_cell.length_a   1.000
_cell.length_b   1.000
_cell.length_c   1.000
_cell.angle_alpha   90.00
_cell.angle_beta   90.00
_cell.angle_gamma   90.00
#
_symmetry.space_group_name_H-M   'P 1'
#
loop_
_entity.id
_entity.type
_entity.pdbx_description
1 polymer ?
#
loop_
_entity_poly.entity_id
_entity_poly.type
_entity_poly.pdbx_seq_one_letter_code
_entity_poly.pdbx_strand_id
1 'polypeptide(L)'
;MRLLPKSRRARRATVLLATTAVGVAVAGAAWAVSQDDPAATSSTTTAEATVGTYEETVTSTGTFQPAQTAELSFAVGGEVLSVDVAEGDVVTAGQALATVGTETLEAELDAAEATLDAARERLDSDTDADASDTQLAADEASVAAAESRVAQAEEALADATLTSTIAGTVASVDVAVGDEAGGGSSSSGGGDPSASASSSSSSSSASGGAQITVITTDAFVVETSVGSADLARLQQGLQAELTPSDGGDVVYGTVSSVGLVATDTGSGSATFPVEIAVTGAVEGVYAGGSADVSIIVEQHADVLTVPSAAVTTTDGATTVTVVADDGSHVETPVEIGTAFGAQTEIVSGIEAGDEVVVPLPAGRGGDGEGDIGEPPGGRFPGGEFPGGEFPGGGGFPGGGLPGGGVRGGGQG
;
A
#
# COMPACT_ATOMS: atom_id res chain seq x y z
N MET A 1 -45.26 21.30 105.10
CA MET A 1 -45.53 20.22 104.14
C MET A 1 -46.56 20.67 103.09
N ARG A 2 -46.13 21.14 101.92
CA ARG A 2 -47.08 21.59 100.91
C ARG A 2 -46.90 20.73 99.66
N LEU A 3 -47.89 19.98 99.29
CA LEU A 3 -48.01 19.17 98.12
C LEU A 3 -48.41 20.05 96.89
N LEU A 4 -47.59 20.05 95.85
CA LEU A 4 -47.80 20.77 94.58
C LEU A 4 -48.72 19.90 93.67
N PRO A 5 -49.70 20.46 92.99
CA PRO A 5 -50.56 19.71 92.10
C PRO A 5 -49.89 19.47 90.71
N LYS A 6 -49.81 18.22 90.35
CA LYS A 6 -49.32 17.78 89.03
C LYS A 6 -50.31 18.20 87.91
N SER A 7 -49.96 19.19 87.12
CA SER A 7 -50.81 19.76 86.10
C SER A 7 -51.10 18.73 84.99
N ARG A 8 -52.40 18.49 84.67
CA ARG A 8 -52.88 17.64 83.62
C ARG A 8 -52.48 18.09 82.18
N ARG A 9 -51.88 19.24 82.08
CA ARG A 9 -51.41 19.78 80.72
C ARG A 9 -50.14 19.11 80.24
N ALA A 10 -49.25 18.59 81.07
CA ALA A 10 -48.02 17.91 80.67
C ALA A 10 -48.25 16.54 80.00
N ARG A 11 -49.35 15.82 80.36
CA ARG A 11 -49.66 14.56 79.78
C ARG A 11 -50.27 14.62 78.38
N ARG A 12 -50.89 15.77 78.00
CA ARG A 12 -51.46 15.96 76.66
C ARG A 12 -50.41 16.38 75.65
N ALA A 13 -49.32 17.08 76.04
CA ALA A 13 -48.25 17.43 75.20
C ALA A 13 -47.38 16.22 74.85
N THR A 14 -47.15 15.27 75.80
CA THR A 14 -46.36 14.05 75.55
C THR A 14 -47.08 13.06 74.64
N VAL A 15 -48.43 12.99 74.67
CA VAL A 15 -49.18 12.13 73.79
C VAL A 15 -49.21 12.69 72.33
N LEU A 16 -49.28 14.01 72.14
CA LEU A 16 -49.28 14.64 70.83
C LEU A 16 -47.88 14.52 70.14
N LEU A 17 -46.75 14.60 70.87
CA LEU A 17 -45.44 14.37 70.36
C LEU A 17 -45.17 12.91 69.99
N ALA A 18 -45.74 11.93 70.72
CA ALA A 18 -45.60 10.52 70.36
C ALA A 18 -46.41 10.11 69.10
N THR A 19 -47.57 10.71 68.84
CA THR A 19 -48.39 10.43 67.67
C THR A 19 -47.76 11.06 66.41
N THR A 20 -47.15 12.23 66.47
CA THR A 20 -46.42 12.82 65.32
C THR A 20 -45.13 12.07 64.97
N ALA A 21 -44.39 11.53 65.94
CA ALA A 21 -43.18 10.73 65.69
C ALA A 21 -43.54 9.38 65.02
N VAL A 22 -44.66 8.73 65.36
CA VAL A 22 -45.10 7.50 64.71
C VAL A 22 -45.64 7.79 63.28
N GLY A 23 -46.32 8.91 63.04
CA GLY A 23 -46.77 9.32 61.73
C GLY A 23 -45.62 9.58 60.75
N VAL A 24 -44.54 10.24 61.23
CA VAL A 24 -43.33 10.50 60.38
C VAL A 24 -42.56 9.22 60.12
N ALA A 25 -42.48 8.28 61.08
CA ALA A 25 -41.82 6.99 60.90
C ALA A 25 -42.58 6.09 59.89
N VAL A 26 -43.89 6.08 59.90
CA VAL A 26 -44.73 5.31 58.92
C VAL A 26 -44.70 5.96 57.57
N ALA A 27 -44.71 7.28 57.45
CA ALA A 27 -44.55 7.96 56.17
C ALA A 27 -43.13 7.81 55.57
N GLY A 28 -42.10 7.78 56.40
CA GLY A 28 -40.70 7.53 55.99
C GLY A 28 -40.52 6.06 55.54
N ALA A 29 -41.13 5.08 56.21
CA ALA A 29 -41.06 3.69 55.80
C ALA A 29 -41.89 3.40 54.53
N ALA A 30 -43.01 4.08 54.33
CA ALA A 30 -43.80 3.99 53.08
C ALA A 30 -43.09 4.65 51.91
N TRP A 31 -42.30 5.72 52.14
CA TRP A 31 -41.51 6.36 51.09
C TRP A 31 -40.27 5.54 50.74
N ALA A 32 -39.63 4.85 51.66
CA ALA A 32 -38.50 3.98 51.44
C ALA A 32 -38.86 2.66 50.72
N VAL A 33 -40.10 2.20 50.74
CA VAL A 33 -40.57 1.00 50.04
C VAL A 33 -41.06 1.32 48.63
N SER A 34 -41.30 2.61 48.29
CA SER A 34 -41.71 3.03 46.94
C SER A 34 -40.57 3.58 46.09
N GLN A 35 -39.32 3.45 46.51
CA GLN A 35 -38.19 3.54 45.60
C GLN A 35 -37.99 2.15 44.98
N ASP A 36 -38.89 1.80 44.06
CA ASP A 36 -38.51 0.90 42.98
C ASP A 36 -37.33 1.56 42.28
N ASP A 37 -36.15 0.97 42.39
CA ASP A 37 -35.05 1.27 41.48
C ASP A 37 -35.65 1.19 40.07
N PRO A 38 -35.53 2.22 39.23
CA PRO A 38 -35.83 2.03 37.83
C PRO A 38 -34.84 0.97 37.36
N ALA A 39 -35.30 -0.26 37.20
CA ALA A 39 -34.56 -1.29 36.48
C ALA A 39 -34.08 -0.58 35.19
N ALA A 40 -32.78 -0.46 35.03
CA ALA A 40 -32.21 0.08 33.83
C ALA A 40 -32.87 -0.68 32.68
N THR A 41 -33.78 -0.03 31.97
CA THR A 41 -34.39 -0.60 30.78
C THR A 41 -33.25 -0.74 29.78
N SER A 42 -32.61 -1.90 29.80
CA SER A 42 -31.69 -2.29 28.75
C SER A 42 -32.54 -2.32 27.48
N SER A 43 -32.30 -1.32 26.61
CA SER A 43 -32.89 -1.35 25.28
C SER A 43 -32.26 -2.54 24.57
N THR A 44 -33.08 -3.52 24.23
CA THR A 44 -32.66 -4.66 23.43
C THR A 44 -33.20 -4.47 22.01
N THR A 45 -32.44 -4.89 21.03
CA THR A 45 -32.93 -5.05 19.65
C THR A 45 -32.87 -6.53 19.30
N THR A 46 -33.70 -6.96 18.36
CA THR A 46 -33.62 -8.32 17.82
C THR A 46 -32.86 -8.34 16.50
N ALA A 47 -32.16 -9.41 16.25
CA ALA A 47 -31.51 -9.72 15.00
C ALA A 47 -31.84 -11.17 14.62
N GLU A 48 -31.95 -11.43 13.33
CA GLU A 48 -32.24 -12.76 12.81
C GLU A 48 -30.93 -13.55 12.64
N ALA A 49 -30.94 -14.82 13.00
CA ALA A 49 -29.87 -15.77 12.72
C ALA A 49 -29.85 -16.08 11.21
N THR A 50 -28.80 -15.67 10.50
CA THR A 50 -28.73 -15.79 9.03
C THR A 50 -27.65 -16.77 8.61
N VAL A 51 -27.92 -17.51 7.53
CA VAL A 51 -26.90 -18.33 6.87
C VAL A 51 -26.26 -17.51 5.76
N GLY A 52 -24.95 -17.45 5.75
CA GLY A 52 -24.18 -16.68 4.78
C GLY A 52 -22.85 -17.33 4.44
N THR A 53 -22.17 -16.74 3.47
CA THR A 53 -20.78 -17.05 3.17
C THR A 53 -19.92 -15.98 3.81
N TYR A 54 -18.93 -16.41 4.58
CA TYR A 54 -17.97 -15.55 5.26
C TYR A 54 -16.55 -15.84 4.79
N GLU A 55 -15.80 -14.80 4.62
CA GLU A 55 -14.44 -14.88 4.12
C GLU A 55 -13.48 -14.40 5.21
N GLU A 56 -12.44 -15.17 5.41
CA GLU A 56 -11.32 -14.74 6.21
C GLU A 56 -10.29 -14.10 5.27
N THR A 57 -9.99 -12.82 5.50
CA THR A 57 -9.12 -12.03 4.62
C THR A 57 -7.89 -11.51 5.34
N VAL A 58 -6.78 -11.45 4.61
CA VAL A 58 -5.59 -10.72 5.00
C VAL A 58 -5.58 -9.40 4.24
N THR A 59 -5.58 -8.29 4.97
CA THR A 59 -5.60 -6.96 4.37
C THR A 59 -4.22 -6.32 4.39
N SER A 60 -3.87 -5.65 3.31
CA SER A 60 -2.62 -4.91 3.16
C SER A 60 -2.82 -3.75 2.17
N THR A 61 -1.81 -2.92 2.00
CA THR A 61 -1.78 -1.91 0.94
C THR A 61 -0.73 -2.28 -0.08
N GLY A 62 -1.03 -2.04 -1.36
CA GLY A 62 -0.12 -2.36 -2.46
C GLY A 62 -0.08 -1.24 -3.49
N THR A 63 0.79 -1.41 -4.49
CA THR A 63 0.91 -0.52 -5.63
C THR A 63 0.74 -1.31 -6.92
N PHE A 64 -0.02 -0.74 -7.86
CA PHE A 64 -0.15 -1.28 -9.20
C PHE A 64 1.13 -1.07 -9.98
N GLN A 65 1.66 -2.13 -10.55
CA GLN A 65 2.81 -2.11 -11.44
C GLN A 65 2.43 -2.72 -12.79
N PRO A 66 3.07 -2.30 -13.89
CA PRO A 66 2.89 -2.99 -15.16
C PRO A 66 3.34 -4.44 -15.03
N ALA A 67 2.64 -5.38 -15.66
CA ALA A 67 3.06 -6.78 -15.64
C ALA A 67 4.41 -7.02 -16.30
N GLN A 68 4.77 -6.17 -17.29
CA GLN A 68 6.08 -6.17 -17.91
C GLN A 68 6.56 -4.74 -18.12
N THR A 69 7.84 -4.53 -17.84
CA THR A 69 8.57 -3.30 -18.14
C THR A 69 9.81 -3.66 -18.94
N ALA A 70 10.00 -3.01 -20.08
CA ALA A 70 11.21 -3.14 -20.88
C ALA A 70 12.01 -1.84 -20.78
N GLU A 71 13.15 -1.93 -20.15
CA GLU A 71 14.14 -0.86 -20.10
C GLU A 71 15.11 -1.05 -21.26
N LEU A 72 15.02 -0.19 -22.26
CA LEU A 72 15.72 -0.32 -23.52
C LEU A 72 16.85 0.71 -23.61
N SER A 73 18.02 0.23 -24.03
CA SER A 73 19.20 1.05 -24.28
C SER A 73 19.94 0.53 -25.49
N PHE A 74 20.62 1.41 -26.25
CA PHE A 74 21.44 0.97 -27.35
C PHE A 74 22.61 0.11 -26.85
N ALA A 75 22.83 -1.03 -27.51
CA ALA A 75 23.95 -1.91 -27.23
C ALA A 75 25.25 -1.39 -27.88
N VAL A 76 25.13 -0.57 -28.91
CA VAL A 76 26.23 0.03 -29.65
C VAL A 76 26.33 1.55 -29.44
N GLY A 77 27.52 2.09 -29.52
CA GLY A 77 27.76 3.52 -29.42
C GLY A 77 27.55 4.23 -30.76
N GLY A 78 27.05 5.46 -30.69
CA GLY A 78 26.86 6.33 -31.84
C GLY A 78 25.98 7.53 -31.51
N GLU A 79 26.01 8.53 -32.42
CA GLU A 79 25.11 9.68 -32.31
C GLU A 79 23.69 9.27 -32.71
N VAL A 80 22.69 9.62 -31.90
CA VAL A 80 21.28 9.36 -32.15
C VAL A 80 20.80 10.20 -33.34
N LEU A 81 20.43 9.54 -34.42
CA LEU A 81 19.96 10.19 -35.65
C LEU A 81 18.47 10.43 -35.67
N SER A 82 17.68 9.50 -35.14
CA SER A 82 16.24 9.63 -35.04
C SER A 82 15.70 9.01 -33.74
N VAL A 83 14.61 9.60 -33.25
CA VAL A 83 13.75 9.03 -32.21
C VAL A 83 12.34 9.06 -32.80
N ASP A 84 11.79 7.87 -33.07
CA ASP A 84 10.59 7.71 -33.87
C ASP A 84 9.33 7.53 -33.00
N VAL A 85 9.47 7.67 -31.68
CA VAL A 85 8.39 7.53 -30.68
C VAL A 85 8.43 8.66 -29.66
N ALA A 86 7.28 8.93 -29.08
CA ALA A 86 7.11 9.87 -27.97
C ALA A 86 6.48 9.18 -26.74
N GLU A 87 6.59 9.81 -25.60
CA GLU A 87 5.89 9.33 -24.39
C GLU A 87 4.38 9.23 -24.64
N GLY A 88 3.80 8.11 -24.25
CA GLY A 88 2.38 7.79 -24.46
C GLY A 88 2.07 7.07 -25.77
N ASP A 89 3.03 6.89 -26.68
CA ASP A 89 2.82 6.15 -27.91
C ASP A 89 2.68 4.65 -27.64
N VAL A 90 1.78 4.00 -28.39
CA VAL A 90 1.59 2.55 -28.34
C VAL A 90 2.52 1.90 -29.35
N VAL A 91 3.32 0.95 -28.90
CA VAL A 91 4.31 0.24 -29.69
C VAL A 91 4.07 -1.27 -29.69
N THR A 92 4.51 -1.93 -30.76
CA THR A 92 4.47 -3.40 -30.88
C THR A 92 5.86 -4.00 -30.68
N ALA A 93 5.92 -5.25 -30.26
CA ALA A 93 7.19 -5.97 -30.18
C ALA A 93 7.89 -6.01 -31.55
N GLY A 94 9.20 -5.68 -31.57
CA GLY A 94 10.00 -5.56 -32.79
C GLY A 94 9.89 -4.21 -33.52
N GLN A 95 9.08 -3.27 -33.01
CA GLN A 95 8.97 -1.93 -33.59
C GLN A 95 10.24 -1.13 -33.33
N ALA A 96 10.78 -0.45 -34.35
CA ALA A 96 11.88 0.48 -34.19
C ALA A 96 11.43 1.72 -33.41
N LEU A 97 12.23 2.13 -32.42
CA LEU A 97 11.98 3.25 -31.53
C LEU A 97 12.94 4.42 -31.77
N ALA A 98 14.20 4.10 -32.03
CA ALA A 98 15.26 5.08 -32.30
C ALA A 98 16.39 4.45 -33.11
N THR A 99 17.21 5.28 -33.77
CA THR A 99 18.37 4.83 -34.53
C THR A 99 19.61 5.65 -34.22
N VAL A 100 20.76 4.98 -34.19
CA VAL A 100 22.09 5.65 -34.12
C VAL A 100 22.80 5.63 -35.44
N GLY A 101 23.83 6.44 -35.57
CA GLY A 101 24.66 6.51 -36.77
C GLY A 101 25.37 5.20 -37.09
N THR A 102 25.28 4.72 -38.34
CA THR A 102 25.79 3.41 -38.78
C THR A 102 27.14 3.50 -39.50
N GLU A 103 27.63 4.71 -39.81
CA GLU A 103 28.80 4.90 -40.65
C GLU A 103 30.05 4.14 -40.17
N THR A 104 30.31 4.13 -38.87
CA THR A 104 31.42 3.41 -38.25
C THR A 104 31.19 1.90 -38.25
N LEU A 105 29.98 1.46 -38.00
CA LEU A 105 29.58 0.03 -37.96
C LEU A 105 29.65 -0.57 -39.37
N GLU A 106 29.18 0.17 -40.38
CA GLU A 106 29.28 -0.23 -41.78
C GLU A 106 30.75 -0.39 -42.22
N ALA A 107 31.63 0.57 -41.83
CA ALA A 107 33.04 0.46 -42.10
C ALA A 107 33.73 -0.72 -41.37
N GLU A 108 33.27 -1.07 -40.16
CA GLU A 108 33.71 -2.27 -39.43
C GLU A 108 33.26 -3.56 -40.10
N LEU A 109 32.01 -3.60 -40.59
CA LEU A 109 31.50 -4.71 -41.38
C LEU A 109 32.29 -4.91 -42.66
N ASP A 110 32.50 -3.85 -43.44
CA ASP A 110 33.31 -3.88 -44.68
C ASP A 110 34.74 -4.40 -44.41
N ALA A 111 35.37 -4.00 -43.30
CA ALA A 111 36.72 -4.46 -42.92
C ALA A 111 36.68 -5.96 -42.48
N ALA A 112 35.64 -6.40 -41.80
CA ALA A 112 35.48 -7.79 -41.41
C ALA A 112 35.27 -8.69 -42.64
N GLU A 113 34.42 -8.26 -43.60
CA GLU A 113 34.20 -8.97 -44.88
C GLU A 113 35.45 -9.08 -45.70
N ALA A 114 36.21 -7.98 -45.83
CA ALA A 114 37.50 -7.99 -46.52
C ALA A 114 38.52 -8.96 -45.86
N THR A 115 38.49 -9.07 -44.55
CA THR A 115 39.32 -10.03 -43.80
C THR A 115 38.89 -11.48 -44.07
N LEU A 116 37.58 -11.73 -44.18
CA LEU A 116 37.02 -13.05 -44.49
C LEU A 116 37.40 -13.44 -45.92
N ASP A 117 37.27 -12.54 -46.88
CA ASP A 117 37.64 -12.78 -48.28
C ASP A 117 39.13 -13.12 -48.41
N ALA A 118 40.02 -12.38 -47.73
CA ALA A 118 41.45 -12.66 -47.72
C ALA A 118 41.75 -14.04 -47.09
N ALA A 119 41.03 -14.44 -46.02
CA ALA A 119 41.20 -15.75 -45.40
C ALA A 119 40.76 -16.89 -46.30
N ARG A 120 39.65 -16.72 -47.04
CA ARG A 120 39.13 -17.68 -48.04
C ARG A 120 40.09 -17.81 -49.20
N GLU A 121 40.56 -16.70 -49.78
CA GLU A 121 41.50 -16.71 -50.88
C GLU A 121 42.81 -17.41 -50.53
N ARG A 122 43.26 -17.29 -49.28
CA ARG A 122 44.43 -17.99 -48.76
C ARG A 122 44.16 -19.49 -48.67
N LEU A 123 43.06 -19.91 -48.10
CA LEU A 123 42.68 -21.31 -48.02
C LEU A 123 42.59 -21.95 -49.41
N ASP A 124 41.97 -21.26 -50.38
CA ASP A 124 41.89 -21.70 -51.75
C ASP A 124 43.25 -21.85 -52.38
N SER A 125 44.15 -20.84 -52.23
CA SER A 125 45.53 -20.87 -52.74
C SER A 125 46.36 -22.01 -52.12
N ASP A 126 46.21 -22.27 -50.80
CA ASP A 126 46.96 -23.34 -50.15
C ASP A 126 46.38 -24.73 -50.49
N THR A 127 45.07 -24.81 -50.77
CA THR A 127 44.42 -26.00 -51.31
C THR A 127 44.90 -26.34 -52.70
N ASP A 128 45.00 -25.31 -53.61
CA ASP A 128 45.48 -25.48 -54.96
C ASP A 128 47.00 -25.82 -55.03
N ALA A 129 47.75 -25.42 -54.00
CA ALA A 129 49.15 -25.72 -53.83
C ALA A 129 49.43 -27.07 -53.17
N ASP A 130 48.41 -27.89 -52.89
CA ASP A 130 48.54 -29.18 -52.16
C ASP A 130 49.28 -29.01 -50.80
N ALA A 131 48.95 -27.96 -50.04
CA ALA A 131 49.51 -27.67 -48.71
C ALA A 131 49.24 -28.81 -47.74
N SER A 132 50.01 -28.88 -46.65
CA SER A 132 49.82 -29.90 -45.61
C SER A 132 48.47 -29.79 -44.91
N ASP A 133 47.92 -30.94 -44.44
CA ASP A 133 46.65 -30.96 -43.67
C ASP A 133 46.69 -30.02 -42.45
N THR A 134 47.87 -29.85 -41.84
CA THR A 134 48.05 -28.91 -40.70
C THR A 134 47.91 -27.45 -41.14
N GLN A 135 48.38 -27.11 -42.34
CA GLN A 135 48.24 -25.75 -42.88
C GLN A 135 46.81 -25.48 -43.28
N LEU A 136 46.16 -26.42 -43.99
CA LEU A 136 44.73 -26.28 -44.35
C LEU A 136 43.85 -26.15 -43.11
N ALA A 137 44.10 -26.93 -42.06
CA ALA A 137 43.37 -26.79 -40.79
C ALA A 137 43.61 -25.43 -40.13
N ALA A 138 44.78 -24.82 -40.26
CA ALA A 138 45.06 -23.47 -39.76
C ALA A 138 44.33 -22.39 -40.57
N ASP A 139 44.26 -22.57 -41.88
CA ASP A 139 43.52 -21.65 -42.76
C ASP A 139 42.03 -21.75 -42.59
N GLU A 140 41.47 -22.98 -42.44
CA GLU A 140 40.06 -23.22 -42.06
C GLU A 140 39.71 -22.53 -40.71
N ALA A 141 40.59 -22.64 -39.70
CA ALA A 141 40.40 -21.94 -38.42
C ALA A 141 40.43 -20.41 -38.60
N SER A 142 41.25 -19.89 -39.53
CA SER A 142 41.29 -18.48 -39.84
C SER A 142 40.01 -17.99 -40.54
N VAL A 143 39.46 -18.77 -41.45
CA VAL A 143 38.17 -18.50 -42.11
C VAL A 143 37.04 -18.50 -41.03
N ALA A 144 36.99 -19.49 -40.16
CA ALA A 144 35.99 -19.56 -39.10
C ALA A 144 36.09 -18.36 -38.15
N ALA A 145 37.30 -17.92 -37.81
CA ALA A 145 37.52 -16.72 -37.00
C ALA A 145 37.06 -15.42 -37.69
N ALA A 146 37.27 -15.32 -39.01
CA ALA A 146 36.86 -14.17 -39.82
C ALA A 146 35.32 -14.17 -39.99
N GLU A 147 34.67 -15.33 -40.18
CA GLU A 147 33.20 -15.47 -40.22
C GLU A 147 32.56 -15.03 -38.91
N SER A 148 33.16 -15.37 -37.77
CA SER A 148 32.70 -14.90 -36.46
C SER A 148 32.80 -13.38 -36.33
N ARG A 149 33.77 -12.72 -36.93
CA ARG A 149 33.89 -11.26 -36.91
C ARG A 149 32.87 -10.57 -37.80
N VAL A 150 32.57 -11.14 -38.96
CA VAL A 150 31.49 -10.64 -39.84
C VAL A 150 30.15 -10.75 -39.11
N ALA A 151 29.86 -11.91 -38.50
CA ALA A 151 28.61 -12.08 -37.73
C ALA A 151 28.49 -11.05 -36.55
N GLN A 152 29.61 -10.74 -35.88
CA GLN A 152 29.62 -9.73 -34.82
C GLN A 152 29.38 -8.33 -35.35
N ALA A 153 29.95 -8.00 -36.51
CA ALA A 153 29.77 -6.68 -37.15
C ALA A 153 28.32 -6.51 -37.68
N GLU A 154 27.72 -7.59 -38.24
CA GLU A 154 26.32 -7.62 -38.66
C GLU A 154 25.40 -7.42 -37.48
N GLU A 155 25.65 -8.09 -36.34
CA GLU A 155 24.89 -7.93 -35.10
C GLU A 155 25.00 -6.50 -34.58
N ALA A 156 26.20 -5.94 -34.52
CA ALA A 156 26.41 -4.54 -34.12
C ALA A 156 25.68 -3.54 -35.03
N LEU A 157 25.62 -3.81 -36.35
CA LEU A 157 24.86 -2.98 -37.29
C LEU A 157 23.34 -3.12 -37.05
N ALA A 158 22.85 -4.31 -36.75
CA ALA A 158 21.46 -4.50 -36.39
C ALA A 158 21.08 -3.79 -35.08
N ASP A 159 21.99 -3.81 -34.11
CA ASP A 159 21.83 -3.15 -32.80
C ASP A 159 21.89 -1.61 -32.87
N ALA A 160 22.24 -1.06 -34.03
CA ALA A 160 22.13 0.38 -34.27
C ALA A 160 20.67 0.88 -34.34
N THR A 161 19.72 -0.04 -34.45
CA THR A 161 18.30 0.26 -34.36
C THR A 161 17.75 -0.27 -33.05
N LEU A 162 17.36 0.62 -32.16
CA LEU A 162 16.71 0.26 -30.91
C LEU A 162 15.29 -0.18 -31.18
N THR A 163 14.95 -1.42 -30.84
CA THR A 163 13.62 -2.01 -31.05
C THR A 163 12.95 -2.36 -29.73
N SER A 164 11.61 -2.24 -29.69
CA SER A 164 10.84 -2.68 -28.51
C SER A 164 10.85 -4.20 -28.39
N THR A 165 11.16 -4.72 -27.21
CA THR A 165 11.12 -6.15 -26.93
C THR A 165 9.71 -6.65 -26.55
N ILE A 166 8.82 -5.74 -26.13
CA ILE A 166 7.44 -6.03 -25.73
C ILE A 166 6.46 -5.12 -26.48
N ALA A 167 5.20 -5.53 -26.54
CA ALA A 167 4.11 -4.65 -26.94
C ALA A 167 3.63 -3.86 -25.71
N GLY A 168 3.37 -2.57 -25.86
CA GLY A 168 2.97 -1.74 -24.75
C GLY A 168 2.93 -0.26 -25.09
N THR A 169 3.02 0.59 -24.07
CA THR A 169 3.06 2.03 -24.19
C THR A 169 4.41 2.57 -23.72
N VAL A 170 4.95 3.54 -24.44
CA VAL A 170 6.19 4.23 -24.06
C VAL A 170 5.94 5.06 -22.80
N ALA A 171 6.61 4.71 -21.71
CA ALA A 171 6.49 5.39 -20.43
C ALA A 171 7.44 6.58 -20.30
N SER A 172 8.68 6.46 -20.79
CA SER A 172 9.64 7.55 -20.82
C SER A 172 10.55 7.46 -22.05
N VAL A 173 11.03 8.61 -22.50
CA VAL A 173 12.03 8.75 -23.56
C VAL A 173 13.13 9.69 -23.02
N ASP A 174 14.23 9.11 -22.58
CA ASP A 174 15.35 9.82 -21.97
C ASP A 174 16.52 10.05 -22.94
N VAL A 175 16.24 9.98 -24.24
CA VAL A 175 17.20 10.15 -25.33
C VAL A 175 16.68 11.13 -26.37
N ALA A 176 17.53 11.99 -26.87
CA ALA A 176 17.19 12.99 -27.91
C ALA A 176 18.10 12.86 -29.14
N VAL A 177 17.62 13.36 -30.27
CA VAL A 177 18.40 13.44 -31.50
C VAL A 177 19.64 14.31 -31.28
N GLY A 178 20.83 13.77 -31.60
CA GLY A 178 22.12 14.42 -31.38
C GLY A 178 22.82 14.00 -30.07
N ASP A 179 22.17 13.21 -29.23
CA ASP A 179 22.80 12.62 -28.06
C ASP A 179 23.77 11.50 -28.47
N GLU A 180 24.78 11.23 -27.64
CA GLU A 180 25.65 10.07 -27.78
C GLU A 180 25.11 8.89 -27.04
N ALA A 181 24.69 7.85 -27.75
CA ALA A 181 24.18 6.59 -27.20
C ALA A 181 25.32 5.57 -27.00
N GLY A 182 25.16 4.64 -26.09
CA GLY A 182 26.04 3.48 -25.93
C GLY A 182 27.39 3.73 -25.27
N GLY A 183 27.58 4.86 -24.59
CA GLY A 183 28.83 5.22 -23.93
C GLY A 183 29.15 4.50 -22.60
N GLY A 184 28.68 3.28 -22.39
CA GLY A 184 28.94 2.47 -21.18
C GLY A 184 30.35 1.90 -21.07
N SER A 185 31.38 2.52 -21.63
CA SER A 185 32.76 2.14 -21.34
C SER A 185 33.19 2.76 -20.02
N SER A 186 33.25 1.96 -18.98
CA SER A 186 34.06 2.20 -17.81
C SER A 186 35.51 2.47 -18.25
N SER A 187 35.82 3.74 -18.56
CA SER A 187 37.21 4.14 -18.63
C SER A 187 37.80 4.07 -17.22
N SER A 188 38.39 2.93 -16.89
CA SER A 188 39.35 2.83 -15.79
C SER A 188 40.57 3.66 -16.18
N GLY A 189 40.40 4.96 -16.20
CA GLY A 189 41.47 5.92 -16.26
C GLY A 189 42.13 5.98 -14.90
N GLY A 190 43.26 5.32 -14.74
CA GLY A 190 44.21 5.60 -13.68
C GLY A 190 44.63 7.08 -13.78
N GLY A 191 44.02 7.92 -13.00
CA GLY A 191 44.29 9.36 -12.85
C GLY A 191 44.71 9.63 -11.43
N ASP A 192 45.92 10.14 -11.33
CA ASP A 192 46.63 10.73 -10.20
C ASP A 192 45.76 11.64 -9.31
N PRO A 193 45.80 11.50 -7.97
CA PRO A 193 45.03 12.34 -7.08
C PRO A 193 45.76 13.63 -6.74
N SER A 194 45.70 14.64 -7.60
CA SER A 194 46.13 16.00 -7.22
C SER A 194 45.60 17.05 -8.19
N ALA A 195 44.41 17.57 -7.91
CA ALA A 195 44.07 18.99 -8.10
C ALA A 195 42.65 19.27 -7.63
N SER A 196 42.55 19.93 -6.48
CA SER A 196 41.36 20.63 -6.04
C SER A 196 41.03 21.78 -6.97
N ALA A 197 39.86 21.77 -7.59
CA ALA A 197 39.18 23.00 -8.03
C ALA A 197 37.68 22.71 -8.20
N SER A 198 36.93 23.34 -7.36
CA SER A 198 35.46 23.48 -7.39
C SER A 198 35.00 24.10 -8.71
N SER A 199 34.30 23.32 -9.49
CA SER A 199 33.34 23.83 -10.48
C SER A 199 32.13 22.93 -10.44
N SER A 200 31.04 23.45 -9.86
CA SER A 200 29.71 22.90 -9.94
C SER A 200 29.20 23.03 -11.36
N SER A 201 29.59 22.13 -12.20
CA SER A 201 28.86 21.82 -13.42
C SER A 201 28.00 20.62 -13.12
N SER A 202 26.69 20.79 -13.26
CA SER A 202 25.72 19.71 -13.32
C SER A 202 26.10 18.83 -14.52
N SER A 203 27.05 17.94 -14.32
CA SER A 203 27.22 16.79 -15.18
C SER A 203 26.03 15.88 -14.87
N SER A 204 25.04 15.85 -15.75
CA SER A 204 24.18 14.71 -15.91
C SER A 204 25.10 13.52 -16.12
N SER A 205 25.34 12.79 -15.04
CA SER A 205 26.00 11.50 -15.08
C SER A 205 25.16 10.65 -16.05
N ALA A 206 25.68 10.36 -17.21
CA ALA A 206 25.22 9.26 -18.03
C ALA A 206 25.53 7.97 -17.24
N SER A 207 24.75 7.73 -16.19
CA SER A 207 24.53 6.39 -15.65
C SER A 207 23.90 5.63 -16.82
N GLY A 208 24.35 4.42 -17.13
CA GLY A 208 23.75 3.58 -18.14
C GLY A 208 22.32 3.17 -17.74
N GLY A 209 21.47 4.18 -17.63
CA GLY A 209 20.02 4.02 -17.40
C GLY A 209 19.31 3.70 -18.71
N ALA A 210 18.12 3.20 -18.63
CA ALA A 210 17.26 2.99 -19.78
C ALA A 210 17.08 4.30 -20.54
N GLN A 211 17.21 4.25 -21.85
CA GLN A 211 17.01 5.39 -22.74
C GLN A 211 15.55 5.52 -23.17
N ILE A 212 14.87 4.38 -23.32
CA ILE A 212 13.44 4.32 -23.57
C ILE A 212 12.85 3.23 -22.68
N THR A 213 11.79 3.55 -21.95
CA THR A 213 11.07 2.59 -21.13
C THR A 213 9.71 2.31 -21.75
N VAL A 214 9.41 1.03 -22.00
CA VAL A 214 8.11 0.58 -22.48
C VAL A 214 7.45 -0.28 -21.41
N ILE A 215 6.18 -0.02 -21.13
CA ILE A 215 5.38 -0.74 -20.14
C ILE A 215 4.14 -1.36 -20.77
N THR A 216 3.70 -2.51 -20.25
CA THR A 216 2.37 -3.04 -20.59
C THR A 216 1.30 -2.22 -19.87
N THR A 217 0.21 -1.92 -20.59
CA THR A 217 -0.94 -1.17 -20.05
C THR A 217 -2.23 -2.00 -20.02
N ASP A 218 -2.18 -3.22 -20.51
CA ASP A 218 -3.29 -4.18 -20.55
C ASP A 218 -3.22 -5.25 -19.45
N ALA A 219 -2.09 -5.34 -18.77
CA ALA A 219 -1.85 -6.28 -17.68
C ALA A 219 -1.08 -5.60 -16.55
N PHE A 220 -1.58 -5.78 -15.32
CA PHE A 220 -0.98 -5.23 -14.12
C PHE A 220 -0.70 -6.32 -13.08
N VAL A 221 0.26 -6.07 -12.25
CA VAL A 221 0.51 -6.78 -10.99
C VAL A 221 0.42 -5.80 -9.84
N VAL A 222 -0.02 -6.28 -8.68
CA VAL A 222 0.01 -5.48 -7.46
C VAL A 222 1.10 -6.04 -6.56
N GLU A 223 2.08 -5.21 -6.26
CA GLU A 223 3.07 -5.51 -5.24
C GLU A 223 2.57 -5.03 -3.88
N THR A 224 2.51 -5.94 -2.94
CA THR A 224 2.14 -5.65 -1.56
C THR A 224 3.09 -6.35 -0.59
N SER A 225 3.01 -5.98 0.68
CA SER A 225 3.80 -6.62 1.74
C SER A 225 2.92 -7.02 2.91
N VAL A 226 3.15 -8.21 3.44
CA VAL A 226 2.39 -8.78 4.56
C VAL A 226 3.28 -9.08 5.74
N GLY A 227 2.71 -9.06 6.95
CA GLY A 227 3.42 -9.40 8.18
C GLY A 227 3.71 -10.91 8.29
N SER A 228 4.69 -11.26 9.12
CA SER A 228 5.06 -12.66 9.37
C SER A 228 3.94 -13.52 9.98
N ALA A 229 2.97 -12.91 10.66
CA ALA A 229 1.84 -13.61 11.26
C ALA A 229 0.88 -14.16 10.19
N ASP A 230 0.71 -13.43 9.09
CA ASP A 230 -0.24 -13.74 8.02
C ASP A 230 0.39 -14.59 6.93
N LEU A 231 1.76 -14.57 6.83
CA LEU A 231 2.51 -15.31 5.82
C LEU A 231 2.19 -16.81 5.80
N ALA A 232 2.00 -17.41 7.00
CA ALA A 232 1.72 -18.86 7.11
C ALA A 232 0.38 -19.27 6.49
N ARG A 233 -0.52 -18.31 6.26
CA ARG A 233 -1.88 -18.52 5.72
C ARG A 233 -1.94 -18.21 4.23
N LEU A 234 -0.93 -17.53 3.68
CA LEU A 234 -0.87 -17.14 2.29
C LEU A 234 -0.28 -18.26 1.43
N GLN A 235 -0.91 -18.50 0.30
CA GLN A 235 -0.49 -19.47 -0.71
C GLN A 235 -0.68 -18.88 -2.11
N GLN A 236 0.14 -19.35 -3.05
CA GLN A 236 -0.06 -19.03 -4.46
C GLN A 236 -1.41 -19.55 -4.95
N GLY A 237 -2.11 -18.75 -5.74
CA GLY A 237 -3.42 -19.08 -6.29
C GLY A 237 -4.62 -18.61 -5.45
N LEU A 238 -4.41 -18.00 -4.28
CA LEU A 238 -5.49 -17.35 -3.52
C LEU A 238 -6.06 -16.17 -4.30
N GLN A 239 -7.36 -15.95 -4.15
CA GLN A 239 -8.04 -14.80 -4.74
C GLN A 239 -7.80 -13.56 -3.88
N ALA A 240 -7.71 -12.41 -4.56
CA ALA A 240 -7.58 -11.12 -3.92
C ALA A 240 -8.53 -10.11 -4.55
N GLU A 241 -9.11 -9.27 -3.71
CA GLU A 241 -9.84 -8.07 -4.10
C GLU A 241 -8.93 -6.86 -3.95
N LEU A 242 -8.89 -6.04 -4.97
CA LEU A 242 -8.02 -4.88 -5.09
C LEU A 242 -8.90 -3.66 -5.26
N THR A 243 -8.92 -2.79 -4.28
CA THR A 243 -9.69 -1.55 -4.34
C THR A 243 -8.73 -0.38 -4.59
N PRO A 244 -8.78 0.24 -5.77
CA PRO A 244 -7.95 1.41 -6.05
C PRO A 244 -8.24 2.55 -5.08
N SER A 245 -7.21 3.16 -4.52
CA SER A 245 -7.36 4.26 -3.55
C SER A 245 -7.97 5.53 -4.18
N ASP A 246 -7.94 5.63 -5.50
CA ASP A 246 -8.47 6.75 -6.28
C ASP A 246 -10.00 6.68 -6.45
N GLY A 247 -10.67 5.62 -5.95
CA GLY A 247 -12.12 5.45 -6.00
C GLY A 247 -12.63 4.78 -7.28
N GLY A 248 -11.84 3.94 -7.90
CA GLY A 248 -12.23 3.07 -9.02
C GLY A 248 -13.06 1.86 -8.59
N ASP A 249 -13.51 1.07 -9.57
CA ASP A 249 -14.18 -0.20 -9.34
C ASP A 249 -13.22 -1.23 -8.71
N VAL A 250 -13.78 -2.16 -7.91
CA VAL A 250 -13.01 -3.26 -7.34
C VAL A 250 -12.48 -4.16 -8.47
N VAL A 251 -11.19 -4.39 -8.44
CA VAL A 251 -10.48 -5.24 -9.39
C VAL A 251 -10.11 -6.55 -8.71
N TYR A 252 -10.22 -7.65 -9.40
CA TYR A 252 -9.88 -8.97 -8.86
C TYR A 252 -8.51 -9.41 -9.34
N GLY A 253 -7.82 -10.16 -8.47
CA GLY A 253 -6.52 -10.72 -8.77
C GLY A 253 -6.31 -12.10 -8.15
N THR A 254 -5.20 -12.71 -8.49
CA THR A 254 -4.74 -13.96 -7.87
C THR A 254 -3.31 -13.79 -7.40
N VAL A 255 -3.00 -14.33 -6.22
CA VAL A 255 -1.63 -14.35 -5.69
C VAL A 255 -0.74 -15.14 -6.64
N SER A 256 0.19 -14.46 -7.30
CA SER A 256 1.15 -15.05 -8.24
C SER A 256 2.40 -15.55 -7.55
N SER A 257 2.88 -14.80 -6.56
CA SER A 257 4.06 -15.20 -5.77
C SER A 257 3.97 -14.71 -4.33
N VAL A 258 4.60 -15.46 -3.43
CA VAL A 258 4.78 -15.09 -2.02
C VAL A 258 6.27 -15.17 -1.71
N GLY A 259 6.89 -14.03 -1.42
CA GLY A 259 8.32 -13.96 -1.09
C GLY A 259 8.61 -14.55 0.29
N LEU A 260 9.68 -15.33 0.38
CA LEU A 260 10.14 -15.94 1.63
C LEU A 260 11.27 -15.16 2.30
N VAL A 261 11.75 -14.10 1.63
CA VAL A 261 12.80 -13.24 2.16
C VAL A 261 12.15 -11.97 2.70
N ALA A 262 12.36 -11.73 3.99
CA ALA A 262 11.83 -10.53 4.62
C ALA A 262 12.52 -9.27 4.06
N THR A 263 11.71 -8.25 3.80
CA THR A 263 12.20 -6.90 3.52
C THR A 263 12.08 -6.09 4.81
N ASP A 264 13.19 -5.49 5.26
CA ASP A 264 13.19 -4.61 6.43
C ASP A 264 12.75 -3.20 6.00
N THR A 265 11.58 -2.80 6.45
CA THR A 265 11.03 -1.46 6.18
C THR A 265 11.51 -0.40 7.18
N GLY A 266 12.53 -0.71 8.02
CA GLY A 266 13.07 0.22 9.01
C GLY A 266 12.16 0.47 10.22
N SER A 267 10.97 -0.12 10.25
CA SER A 267 10.01 -0.03 11.38
C SER A 267 10.19 -1.13 12.44
N GLY A 268 11.16 -2.04 12.24
CA GLY A 268 11.45 -3.14 13.15
C GLY A 268 10.53 -4.36 13.00
N SER A 269 9.57 -4.33 12.07
CA SER A 269 8.72 -5.48 11.74
C SER A 269 9.16 -6.04 10.39
N ALA A 270 9.42 -7.34 10.34
CA ALA A 270 9.71 -8.04 9.10
C ALA A 270 8.43 -8.15 8.25
N THR A 271 8.49 -7.69 7.01
CA THR A 271 7.42 -7.84 6.03
C THR A 271 7.91 -8.69 4.86
N PHE A 272 7.00 -9.38 4.22
CA PHE A 272 7.27 -10.29 3.11
C PHE A 272 6.55 -9.79 1.87
N PRO A 273 7.23 -9.66 0.73
CA PRO A 273 6.60 -9.22 -0.50
C PRO A 273 5.64 -10.28 -1.02
N VAL A 274 4.49 -9.84 -1.47
CA VAL A 274 3.47 -10.65 -2.14
C VAL A 274 3.11 -9.96 -3.44
N GLU A 275 3.10 -10.73 -4.51
CA GLU A 275 2.75 -10.29 -5.84
C GLU A 275 1.41 -10.87 -6.24
N ILE A 276 0.52 -10.04 -6.75
CA ILE A 276 -0.84 -10.39 -7.13
C ILE A 276 -1.03 -10.04 -8.60
N ALA A 277 -1.24 -11.04 -9.43
CA ALA A 277 -1.58 -10.83 -10.83
C ALA A 277 -3.04 -10.37 -10.94
N VAL A 278 -3.26 -9.23 -11.56
CA VAL A 278 -4.60 -8.70 -11.83
C VAL A 278 -5.27 -9.52 -12.91
N THR A 279 -6.54 -9.85 -12.71
CA THR A 279 -7.34 -10.64 -13.67
C THR A 279 -8.49 -9.79 -14.23
N GLY A 280 -8.65 -9.81 -15.55
CA GLY A 280 -9.70 -9.06 -16.23
C GLY A 280 -9.24 -7.73 -16.81
N ALA A 281 -10.17 -7.02 -17.43
CA ALA A 281 -9.92 -5.70 -18.01
C ALA A 281 -9.83 -4.67 -16.87
N VAL A 282 -8.81 -3.85 -16.90
CA VAL A 282 -8.51 -2.86 -15.85
C VAL A 282 -8.73 -1.47 -16.45
N GLU A 283 -9.92 -0.91 -16.26
CA GLU A 283 -10.21 0.46 -16.68
C GLU A 283 -9.92 1.43 -15.52
N GLY A 284 -9.20 2.50 -15.81
CA GLY A 284 -8.92 3.55 -14.82
C GLY A 284 -7.82 3.25 -13.81
N VAL A 285 -7.07 2.15 -13.99
CA VAL A 285 -5.89 1.84 -13.17
C VAL A 285 -4.63 2.29 -13.89
N TYR A 286 -3.74 2.94 -13.15
CA TYR A 286 -2.47 3.43 -13.67
C TYR A 286 -1.30 2.83 -12.89
N ALA A 287 -0.18 2.63 -13.60
CA ALA A 287 1.07 2.23 -12.97
C ALA A 287 1.48 3.24 -11.89
N GLY A 288 1.87 2.75 -10.73
CA GLY A 288 2.20 3.57 -9.55
C GLY A 288 1.00 3.95 -8.68
N GLY A 289 -0.24 3.62 -9.08
CA GLY A 289 -1.43 3.82 -8.26
C GLY A 289 -1.43 2.91 -7.02
N SER A 290 -1.99 3.40 -5.91
CA SER A 290 -2.13 2.62 -4.68
C SER A 290 -3.44 1.84 -4.66
N ALA A 291 -3.45 0.67 -4.01
CA ALA A 291 -4.64 -0.13 -3.79
C ALA A 291 -4.70 -0.68 -2.36
N ASP A 292 -5.91 -0.77 -1.84
CA ASP A 292 -6.20 -1.60 -0.69
C ASP A 292 -6.42 -3.04 -1.17
N VAL A 293 -5.63 -3.95 -0.59
CA VAL A 293 -5.58 -5.35 -1.00
C VAL A 293 -6.25 -6.20 0.07
N SER A 294 -7.18 -7.05 -0.33
CA SER A 294 -7.88 -8.02 0.54
C SER A 294 -7.69 -9.42 -0.03
N ILE A 295 -6.78 -10.21 0.54
CA ILE A 295 -6.50 -11.58 0.08
C ILE A 295 -7.40 -12.54 0.84
N ILE A 296 -8.21 -13.32 0.13
CA ILE A 296 -9.12 -14.31 0.70
C ILE A 296 -8.32 -15.57 1.00
N VAL A 297 -8.10 -15.85 2.29
CA VAL A 297 -7.32 -17.01 2.74
C VAL A 297 -8.19 -18.21 3.04
N GLU A 298 -9.42 -18.02 3.49
CA GLU A 298 -10.37 -19.07 3.75
C GLU A 298 -11.80 -18.58 3.50
N GLN A 299 -12.64 -19.43 2.93
CA GLN A 299 -14.04 -19.14 2.65
C GLN A 299 -14.93 -20.19 3.32
N HIS A 300 -15.81 -19.73 4.20
CA HIS A 300 -16.78 -20.56 4.90
C HIS A 300 -18.17 -20.33 4.29
N ALA A 301 -18.66 -21.31 3.55
CA ALA A 301 -19.98 -21.28 2.96
C ALA A 301 -21.03 -21.90 3.90
N ASP A 302 -22.28 -21.44 3.80
CA ASP A 302 -23.42 -21.96 4.56
C ASP A 302 -23.23 -21.91 6.09
N VAL A 303 -22.59 -20.88 6.59
CA VAL A 303 -22.35 -20.67 8.03
C VAL A 303 -23.51 -19.93 8.66
N LEU A 304 -24.09 -20.51 9.70
CA LEU A 304 -25.13 -19.84 10.52
C LEU A 304 -24.44 -18.84 11.45
N THR A 305 -24.81 -17.58 11.38
CA THR A 305 -24.20 -16.53 12.22
C THR A 305 -25.23 -15.69 12.92
N VAL A 306 -24.81 -15.16 14.07
CA VAL A 306 -25.52 -14.15 14.84
C VAL A 306 -24.59 -12.99 15.17
N PRO A 307 -25.11 -11.78 15.44
CA PRO A 307 -24.28 -10.69 15.93
C PRO A 307 -23.50 -11.11 17.19
N SER A 308 -22.20 -10.87 17.22
CA SER A 308 -21.35 -11.26 18.36
C SER A 308 -21.81 -10.66 19.70
N ALA A 309 -22.53 -9.53 19.65
CA ALA A 309 -23.13 -8.90 20.84
C ALA A 309 -24.32 -9.69 21.42
N ALA A 310 -24.95 -10.63 20.67
CA ALA A 310 -26.02 -11.49 21.14
C ALA A 310 -25.50 -12.71 21.93
N VAL A 311 -24.19 -13.02 21.77
CA VAL A 311 -23.58 -14.16 22.43
C VAL A 311 -23.10 -13.76 23.82
N THR A 312 -23.59 -14.46 24.84
CA THR A 312 -23.23 -14.23 26.25
C THR A 312 -22.51 -15.46 26.78
N THR A 313 -21.34 -15.24 27.41
CA THR A 313 -20.62 -16.32 28.08
C THR A 313 -20.64 -16.08 29.60
N THR A 314 -21.28 -16.97 30.33
CA THR A 314 -21.36 -16.91 31.80
C THR A 314 -20.91 -18.25 32.37
N ASP A 315 -19.97 -18.21 33.31
CA ASP A 315 -19.42 -19.41 33.99
C ASP A 315 -18.87 -20.50 33.04
N GLY A 316 -18.42 -20.10 31.83
CA GLY A 316 -17.92 -21.04 30.82
C GLY A 316 -18.98 -21.67 29.94
N ALA A 317 -20.28 -21.36 30.15
CA ALA A 317 -21.38 -21.74 29.25
C ALA A 317 -21.65 -20.55 28.29
N THR A 318 -21.72 -20.84 27.00
CA THR A 318 -22.10 -19.86 25.98
C THR A 318 -23.59 -20.01 25.66
N THR A 319 -24.33 -18.90 25.75
CA THR A 319 -25.78 -18.86 25.52
C THR A 319 -26.11 -17.71 24.58
N VAL A 320 -27.23 -17.89 23.87
CA VAL A 320 -27.89 -16.84 23.08
C VAL A 320 -29.34 -16.76 23.55
N THR A 321 -29.87 -15.57 23.71
CA THR A 321 -31.28 -15.37 24.05
C THR A 321 -32.08 -15.34 22.77
N VAL A 322 -32.89 -16.38 22.55
CA VAL A 322 -33.79 -16.51 21.40
C VAL A 322 -35.17 -15.98 21.77
N VAL A 323 -35.85 -15.32 20.86
CA VAL A 323 -37.23 -14.89 20.98
C VAL A 323 -38.14 -16.04 20.48
N ALA A 324 -38.88 -16.66 21.36
CA ALA A 324 -39.83 -17.70 20.98
C ALA A 324 -41.06 -17.09 20.28
N ASP A 325 -41.85 -17.92 19.57
CA ASP A 325 -43.08 -17.52 18.84
C ASP A 325 -44.13 -16.81 19.72
N ASP A 326 -44.10 -17.03 21.02
CA ASP A 326 -44.97 -16.38 21.99
C ASP A 326 -44.44 -15.03 22.50
N GLY A 327 -43.27 -14.59 21.99
CA GLY A 327 -42.59 -13.37 22.40
C GLY A 327 -41.80 -13.51 23.72
N SER A 328 -41.64 -14.71 24.25
CA SER A 328 -40.83 -14.96 25.45
C SER A 328 -39.33 -15.05 25.05
N HIS A 329 -38.47 -14.62 25.97
CA HIS A 329 -37.02 -14.71 25.79
C HIS A 329 -36.51 -16.00 26.45
N VAL A 330 -35.87 -16.86 25.66
CA VAL A 330 -35.35 -18.15 26.12
C VAL A 330 -33.84 -18.17 25.95
N GLU A 331 -33.13 -18.37 27.06
CA GLU A 331 -31.65 -18.59 26.99
C GLU A 331 -31.41 -20.01 26.46
N THR A 332 -30.82 -20.07 25.27
CA THR A 332 -30.49 -21.31 24.58
C THR A 332 -28.97 -21.52 24.61
N PRO A 333 -28.48 -22.65 25.13
CA PRO A 333 -27.07 -22.96 25.08
C PRO A 333 -26.65 -23.21 23.61
N VAL A 334 -25.57 -22.61 23.21
CA VAL A 334 -25.04 -22.71 21.85
C VAL A 334 -23.56 -23.09 21.84
N GLU A 335 -23.14 -23.77 20.78
CA GLU A 335 -21.76 -24.03 20.49
C GLU A 335 -21.32 -23.03 19.42
N ILE A 336 -20.30 -22.22 19.76
CA ILE A 336 -19.76 -21.18 18.86
C ILE A 336 -18.59 -21.72 18.07
N GLY A 337 -18.47 -21.28 16.82
CA GLY A 337 -17.31 -21.52 15.95
C GLY A 337 -16.45 -20.27 15.83
N THR A 338 -16.13 -19.91 14.61
CA THR A 338 -15.25 -18.79 14.26
C THR A 338 -15.99 -17.45 14.38
N ALA A 339 -15.29 -16.42 14.84
CA ALA A 339 -15.82 -15.05 14.86
C ALA A 339 -15.38 -14.31 13.59
N PHE A 340 -16.36 -13.79 12.83
CA PHE A 340 -16.18 -13.02 11.61
C PHE A 340 -16.50 -11.54 11.88
N GLY A 341 -15.56 -10.81 12.45
CA GLY A 341 -15.78 -9.41 12.80
C GLY A 341 -16.90 -9.18 13.81
N ALA A 342 -18.03 -8.61 13.36
CA ALA A 342 -19.20 -8.36 14.19
C ALA A 342 -20.19 -9.56 14.29
N GLN A 343 -19.93 -10.63 13.56
CA GLN A 343 -20.73 -11.85 13.53
C GLN A 343 -19.96 -13.00 14.17
N THR A 344 -20.70 -13.93 14.80
CA THR A 344 -20.12 -15.16 15.38
C THR A 344 -20.88 -16.35 14.81
N GLU A 345 -20.11 -17.34 14.34
CA GLU A 345 -20.63 -18.61 13.88
C GLU A 345 -21.27 -19.38 15.01
N ILE A 346 -22.44 -19.98 14.74
CA ILE A 346 -23.10 -20.92 15.61
C ILE A 346 -23.08 -22.30 14.95
N VAL A 347 -22.39 -23.23 15.59
CA VAL A 347 -22.25 -24.59 15.10
C VAL A 347 -23.48 -25.42 15.46
N SER A 348 -24.04 -25.15 16.63
CA SER A 348 -25.24 -25.86 17.10
C SER A 348 -25.99 -25.05 18.17
N GLY A 349 -27.32 -25.31 18.31
CA GLY A 349 -28.16 -24.74 19.37
C GLY A 349 -29.30 -23.89 18.88
N ILE A 350 -29.20 -23.25 17.69
CA ILE A 350 -30.30 -22.48 17.08
C ILE A 350 -30.38 -22.80 15.57
N GLU A 351 -31.49 -22.40 14.95
CA GLU A 351 -31.73 -22.60 13.52
C GLU A 351 -31.72 -21.27 12.75
N ALA A 352 -31.62 -21.37 11.43
CA ALA A 352 -31.71 -20.21 10.54
C ALA A 352 -33.12 -19.61 10.60
N GLY A 353 -33.23 -18.31 10.81
CA GLY A 353 -34.48 -17.60 10.96
C GLY A 353 -34.87 -17.34 12.41
N ASP A 354 -34.18 -17.93 13.40
CA ASP A 354 -34.43 -17.62 14.81
C ASP A 354 -34.07 -16.16 15.11
N GLU A 355 -34.98 -15.46 15.82
CA GLU A 355 -34.71 -14.12 16.30
C GLU A 355 -33.90 -14.16 17.60
N VAL A 356 -32.75 -13.49 17.62
CA VAL A 356 -31.87 -13.40 18.78
C VAL A 356 -31.87 -11.99 19.36
N VAL A 357 -31.82 -11.89 20.67
CA VAL A 357 -31.81 -10.62 21.40
C VAL A 357 -30.36 -10.06 21.44
N VAL A 358 -30.18 -8.86 20.93
CA VAL A 358 -28.92 -8.13 21.01
C VAL A 358 -29.03 -7.06 22.09
N PRO A 359 -28.29 -7.19 23.22
CA PRO A 359 -28.25 -6.14 24.22
C PRO A 359 -27.56 -4.91 23.66
N LEU A 360 -28.24 -3.80 23.55
CA LEU A 360 -27.62 -2.53 23.26
C LEU A 360 -26.85 -2.07 24.49
N PRO A 361 -25.59 -1.66 24.38
CA PRO A 361 -24.90 -1.05 25.49
C PRO A 361 -25.71 0.15 25.95
N ALA A 362 -26.11 0.14 27.25
CA ALA A 362 -26.81 1.26 27.83
C ALA A 362 -26.01 2.53 27.52
N GLY A 363 -26.53 3.34 26.61
CA GLY A 363 -25.91 4.63 26.32
C GLY A 363 -25.79 5.32 27.67
N ARG A 364 -24.60 5.84 27.97
CA ARG A 364 -24.42 6.76 29.08
C ARG A 364 -25.39 7.90 28.83
N GLY A 365 -26.59 7.77 29.37
CA GLY A 365 -27.60 8.83 29.43
C GLY A 365 -26.93 9.98 30.14
N GLY A 366 -26.50 10.94 29.36
CA GLY A 366 -26.16 12.24 29.87
C GLY A 366 -27.48 12.90 30.30
N ASP A 367 -27.98 12.56 31.50
CA ASP A 367 -28.91 13.41 32.24
C ASP A 367 -28.13 14.68 32.64
N GLY A 368 -27.89 15.48 31.65
CA GLY A 368 -27.38 16.81 31.76
C GLY A 368 -28.44 17.78 31.28
N GLU A 369 -29.61 17.78 31.94
CA GLU A 369 -30.45 18.96 32.01
C GLU A 369 -29.71 19.98 32.85
N GLY A 370 -28.65 20.50 32.23
CA GLY A 370 -27.86 21.60 32.72
C GLY A 370 -28.67 22.87 32.54
N ASP A 371 -29.32 23.27 33.64
CA ASP A 371 -29.66 24.64 33.95
C ASP A 371 -28.57 25.58 33.41
N ILE A 372 -28.87 26.36 32.38
CA ILE A 372 -28.03 27.44 31.89
C ILE A 372 -28.07 28.59 32.92
N GLY A 373 -27.49 28.31 34.09
CA GLY A 373 -27.11 29.35 35.07
C GLY A 373 -25.97 30.19 34.50
N GLU A 374 -26.25 31.46 34.42
CA GLU A 374 -25.34 32.60 34.19
C GLU A 374 -23.93 32.38 34.78
N PRO A 375 -22.84 32.59 34.03
CA PRO A 375 -21.51 32.36 34.57
C PRO A 375 -21.18 33.37 35.67
N PRO A 376 -20.84 32.91 36.87
CA PRO A 376 -20.36 33.82 37.90
C PRO A 376 -18.99 34.36 37.49
N GLY A 377 -18.89 35.68 37.45
CA GLY A 377 -17.64 36.43 37.22
C GLY A 377 -16.58 36.04 38.28
N GLY A 378 -15.74 35.07 37.94
CA GLY A 378 -14.58 34.61 38.70
C GLY A 378 -13.34 35.36 38.29
N ARG A 379 -12.87 36.26 39.13
CA ARG A 379 -11.52 36.86 39.10
C ARG A 379 -10.49 35.73 39.04
N PHE A 380 -9.66 35.74 38.00
CA PHE A 380 -8.43 34.93 37.96
C PHE A 380 -7.43 35.49 39.00
N PRO A 381 -6.92 34.70 39.94
CA PRO A 381 -5.77 35.10 40.73
C PRO A 381 -4.54 35.02 39.85
N GLY A 382 -3.75 36.12 39.81
CA GLY A 382 -2.48 36.19 39.12
C GLY A 382 -1.50 35.16 39.72
N GLY A 383 -1.12 34.18 38.87
CA GLY A 383 -0.02 33.29 39.13
C GLY A 383 1.16 33.71 38.26
N GLU A 384 2.23 34.14 38.90
CA GLU A 384 3.53 34.41 38.30
C GLU A 384 4.06 33.15 37.62
N PHE A 385 4.34 33.24 36.30
CA PHE A 385 5.12 32.23 35.61
C PHE A 385 6.61 32.50 35.87
N PRO A 386 7.41 31.51 36.33
CA PRO A 386 8.85 31.67 36.40
C PRO A 386 9.44 31.74 34.99
N GLY A 387 10.24 32.78 34.75
CA GLY A 387 10.95 33.01 33.49
C GLY A 387 11.92 31.90 33.16
N GLY A 388 11.72 31.24 32.02
CA GLY A 388 12.70 30.42 31.37
C GLY A 388 13.30 31.19 30.19
N GLU A 389 14.61 31.45 30.30
CA GLU A 389 15.42 32.08 29.26
C GLU A 389 15.44 31.19 28.02
N PHE A 390 14.97 31.74 26.89
CA PHE A 390 15.28 31.17 25.58
C PHE A 390 16.61 31.77 25.09
N PRO A 391 17.59 30.96 24.67
CA PRO A 391 18.80 31.47 24.04
C PRO A 391 18.47 32.03 22.66
N GLY A 392 18.90 33.27 22.46
CA GLY A 392 18.60 34.07 21.29
C GLY A 392 19.41 33.71 20.05
N GLY A 393 18.90 34.18 18.93
CA GLY A 393 19.70 34.80 17.89
C GLY A 393 20.05 33.91 16.69
N GLY A 394 19.20 33.93 15.69
CA GLY A 394 19.57 33.62 14.30
C GLY A 394 18.91 34.65 13.40
N GLY A 395 19.67 35.72 13.07
CA GLY A 395 19.22 36.80 12.21
C GLY A 395 19.04 36.33 10.77
N PHE A 396 17.90 36.66 10.15
CA PHE A 396 17.69 36.54 8.72
C PHE A 396 18.35 37.74 8.01
N PRO A 397 19.20 37.54 6.97
CA PRO A 397 19.67 38.64 6.15
C PRO A 397 18.56 39.07 5.19
N GLY A 398 18.19 40.35 5.27
CA GLY A 398 17.27 40.99 4.37
C GLY A 398 17.89 41.12 2.96
N GLY A 399 17.26 40.48 1.97
CA GLY A 399 17.53 40.67 0.56
C GLY A 399 16.86 41.93 0.03
N GLY A 400 17.65 42.99 -0.20
CA GLY A 400 17.19 44.19 -0.88
C GLY A 400 17.03 43.96 -2.37
N LEU A 401 15.89 44.37 -2.91
CA LEU A 401 15.61 44.48 -4.34
C LEU A 401 16.42 45.63 -4.93
N PRO A 402 17.13 45.50 -6.07
CA PRO A 402 17.63 46.62 -6.83
C PRO A 402 16.55 47.14 -7.80
N GLY A 403 16.19 48.36 -7.59
CA GLY A 403 15.31 49.14 -8.48
C GLY A 403 15.93 49.40 -9.82
N GLY A 404 15.06 49.43 -10.83
CA GLY A 404 15.39 49.72 -12.21
C GLY A 404 15.93 51.15 -12.41
N GLY A 405 16.87 51.29 -13.31
CA GLY A 405 17.39 52.52 -13.84
C GLY A 405 17.52 52.43 -15.35
N VAL A 406 16.60 53.01 -16.06
CA VAL A 406 16.61 53.27 -17.51
C VAL A 406 17.57 54.42 -17.81
N ARG A 407 18.50 54.23 -18.76
CA ARG A 407 19.18 55.20 -19.63
C ARG A 407 19.91 54.37 -20.69
N GLY A 408 19.72 54.49 -21.99
CA GLY A 408 19.53 55.65 -22.84
C GLY A 408 20.83 56.03 -23.49
N GLY A 409 20.99 55.78 -24.83
CA GLY A 409 21.92 56.50 -25.67
C GLY A 409 23.13 55.75 -26.19
N GLY A 410 23.16 55.31 -27.48
CA GLY A 410 23.91 56.05 -28.46
C GLY A 410 25.15 55.34 -29.03
N GLN A 411 25.04 54.97 -30.30
CA GLN A 411 26.04 55.06 -31.38
C GLN A 411 27.45 54.45 -31.19
N GLY A 412 27.77 53.65 -32.16
CA GLY A 412 29.10 53.21 -32.58
C GLY A 412 29.01 51.95 -33.44
#